data_2eb40aadfcc77d5db9757249d1ab353a
#
_entry.id   2eb40aadfcc77d5db9757249d1ab353a
#
_cell.length_a   1.000
_cell.length_b   1.000
_cell.length_c   1.000
_cell.angle_alpha   90.00
_cell.angle_beta   90.00
_cell.angle_gamma   90.00
#
_symmetry.space_group_name_H-M   'P 1'
#
loop_
_entity.id
_entity.type
_entity.pdbx_description
1 polymer ?
#
loop_
_entity_poly.entity_id
_entity_poly.type
_entity_poly.pdbx_seq_one_letter_code
_entity_poly.pdbx_strand_id
1 'polypeptide(L)'
;MFGKIQTILSINDRKKFYLLFLIIFFVIFIEMLGVSLIPIYILLISDQSLIIEHIPFENIKLIITSLEENRFIIISSILLFSVFFLKNLILGFFIYFQGKIIVNFNRVTNSYLFNYYIRSNYLFYVNSKPSE
;
A
#
# COMPACT_ATOMS: atom_id res chain seq x y z
N MET A 1 22.15 -14.87 -0.67
CA MET A 1 21.78 -13.84 -1.65
C MET A 1 21.70 -12.44 -1.02
N PHE A 2 21.11 -12.26 0.16
CA PHE A 2 20.99 -10.97 0.85
C PHE A 2 22.33 -10.27 1.20
N GLY A 3 23.41 -11.01 1.53
CA GLY A 3 24.71 -10.42 1.90
C GLY A 3 25.43 -9.68 0.76
N LYS A 4 25.22 -10.09 -0.50
CA LYS A 4 25.83 -9.41 -1.66
C LYS A 4 25.13 -8.10 -2.04
N ILE A 5 23.85 -7.96 -1.73
CA ILE A 5 23.09 -6.74 -1.94
C ILE A 5 23.51 -5.66 -0.94
N GLN A 6 23.89 -6.05 0.28
CA GLN A 6 24.33 -5.14 1.32
C GLN A 6 25.69 -4.49 1.02
N THR A 7 26.53 -5.11 0.19
CA THR A 7 27.86 -4.57 -0.16
C THR A 7 27.78 -3.53 -1.30
N ILE A 8 26.71 -3.58 -2.10
CA ILE A 8 26.52 -2.67 -3.25
C ILE A 8 25.78 -1.39 -2.85
N LEU A 9 24.97 -1.46 -1.80
CA LEU A 9 24.16 -0.35 -1.32
C LEU A 9 24.91 0.53 -0.31
N SER A 10 24.97 1.82 -0.58
CA SER A 10 25.42 2.81 0.41
C SER A 10 24.49 2.78 1.65
N ILE A 11 24.98 3.24 2.79
CA ILE A 11 24.22 3.28 4.06
C ILE A 11 22.88 4.04 3.87
N ASN A 12 22.89 5.06 3.01
CA ASN A 12 21.71 5.87 2.70
C ASN A 12 20.68 5.09 1.85
N ASP A 13 21.13 4.21 0.99
CA ASP A 13 20.25 3.39 0.14
C ASP A 13 19.62 2.23 0.92
N ARG A 14 20.30 1.73 1.95
CA ARG A 14 19.71 0.74 2.89
C ARG A 14 18.53 1.34 3.66
N LYS A 15 18.64 2.58 4.14
CA LYS A 15 17.52 3.26 4.82
C LYS A 15 16.32 3.42 3.90
N LYS A 16 16.54 3.79 2.63
CA LYS A 16 15.48 3.90 1.62
C LYS A 16 14.83 2.56 1.32
N PHE A 17 15.61 1.47 1.32
CA PHE A 17 15.09 0.11 1.14
C PHE A 17 14.16 -0.31 2.28
N TYR A 18 14.54 -0.09 3.54
CA TYR A 18 13.69 -0.35 4.70
C TYR A 18 12.43 0.52 4.68
N LEU A 19 12.58 1.79 4.32
CA LEU A 19 11.44 2.71 4.17
C LEU A 19 10.48 2.25 3.09
N LEU A 20 10.97 1.76 1.95
CA LEU A 20 10.16 1.17 0.90
C LEU A 20 9.37 -0.04 1.40
N PHE A 21 10.02 -0.93 2.16
CA PHE A 21 9.36 -2.10 2.73
C PHE A 21 8.24 -1.71 3.71
N LEU A 22 8.49 -0.69 4.53
CA LEU A 22 7.52 -0.14 5.45
C LEU A 22 6.32 0.48 4.71
N ILE A 23 6.57 1.24 3.64
CA ILE A 23 5.51 1.81 2.79
C ILE A 23 4.65 0.69 2.18
N ILE A 24 5.25 -0.36 1.61
CA ILE A 24 4.52 -1.49 1.04
C ILE A 24 3.63 -2.14 2.10
N PHE A 25 4.15 -2.34 3.30
CA PHE A 25 3.38 -2.90 4.41
C PHE A 25 2.15 -2.05 4.76
N PHE A 26 2.32 -0.73 4.84
CA PHE A 26 1.20 0.20 5.09
C PHE A 26 0.18 0.20 3.96
N VAL A 27 0.62 0.16 2.71
CA VAL A 27 -0.26 0.09 1.53
C VAL A 27 -1.15 -1.16 1.62
N ILE A 28 -0.56 -2.33 1.86
CA ILE A 28 -1.29 -3.60 1.98
C ILE A 28 -2.29 -3.52 3.15
N PHE A 29 -1.88 -2.97 4.29
CA PHE A 29 -2.73 -2.85 5.47
C PHE A 29 -3.96 -1.96 5.20
N ILE A 30 -3.76 -0.79 4.58
CA ILE A 30 -4.85 0.12 4.20
C ILE A 30 -5.78 -0.53 3.17
N GLU A 31 -5.24 -1.31 2.25
CA GLU A 31 -6.02 -2.05 1.25
C GLU A 31 -6.90 -3.11 1.89
N MET A 32 -6.36 -3.90 2.81
CA MET A 32 -7.13 -4.89 3.57
C MET A 32 -8.25 -4.27 4.39
N LEU A 33 -7.99 -3.14 5.07
CA LEU A 33 -9.02 -2.40 5.79
C LEU A 33 -10.16 -1.96 4.86
N GLY A 34 -9.83 -1.47 3.66
CA GLY A 34 -10.86 -1.09 2.69
C GLY A 34 -11.74 -2.25 2.25
N VAL A 35 -11.14 -3.39 1.93
CA VAL A 35 -11.90 -4.59 1.51
C VAL A 35 -12.81 -5.09 2.64
N SER A 36 -12.37 -5.04 3.89
CA SER A 36 -13.16 -5.49 5.04
C SER A 36 -14.39 -4.62 5.34
N LEU A 37 -14.40 -3.36 4.89
CA LEU A 37 -15.56 -2.48 5.07
C LEU A 37 -16.76 -2.87 4.20
N ILE A 38 -16.56 -3.54 3.07
CA ILE A 38 -17.64 -3.91 2.15
C ILE A 38 -18.62 -4.92 2.78
N PRO A 39 -18.17 -6.06 3.34
CA PRO A 39 -19.06 -6.98 4.03
C PRO A 39 -19.80 -6.33 5.21
N ILE A 40 -19.11 -5.49 5.99
CA ILE A 40 -19.71 -4.76 7.11
C ILE A 40 -20.83 -3.85 6.63
N TYR A 41 -20.61 -3.14 5.51
CA TYR A 41 -21.63 -2.28 4.92
C TYR A 41 -22.85 -3.06 4.39
N ILE A 42 -22.62 -4.20 3.73
CA ILE A 42 -23.72 -5.08 3.27
C ILE A 42 -24.55 -5.55 4.45
N LEU A 43 -23.90 -5.97 5.53
CA LEU A 43 -24.57 -6.43 6.75
C LEU A 43 -25.38 -5.30 7.39
N LEU A 44 -24.85 -4.07 7.39
CA LEU A 44 -25.49 -2.87 7.91
C LEU A 44 -26.77 -2.51 7.17
N ILE A 45 -26.81 -2.72 5.85
CA ILE A 45 -28.03 -2.49 5.05
C ILE A 45 -29.02 -3.64 5.20
N SER A 46 -28.54 -4.88 5.32
CA SER A 46 -29.39 -6.07 5.39
C SER A 46 -30.14 -6.19 6.72
N ASP A 47 -29.47 -5.86 7.83
CA ASP A 47 -30.05 -5.94 9.17
C ASP A 47 -29.43 -4.91 10.12
N GLN A 48 -30.12 -3.78 10.26
CA GLN A 48 -29.69 -2.70 11.15
C GLN A 48 -29.65 -3.13 12.62
N SER A 49 -30.51 -4.06 13.03
CA SER A 49 -30.64 -4.48 14.43
C SER A 49 -29.38 -5.16 14.95
N LEU A 50 -28.74 -5.98 14.12
CA LEU A 50 -27.51 -6.71 14.49
C LEU A 50 -26.35 -5.78 14.76
N ILE A 51 -26.25 -4.67 14.04
CA ILE A 51 -25.15 -3.71 14.22
C ILE A 51 -25.41 -2.82 15.43
N ILE A 52 -26.65 -2.36 15.61
CA ILE A 52 -27.01 -1.50 16.75
C ILE A 52 -26.70 -2.20 18.06
N GLU A 53 -26.87 -3.51 18.15
CA GLU A 53 -26.57 -4.27 19.35
C GLU A 53 -25.07 -4.33 19.68
N HIS A 54 -24.21 -4.32 18.66
CA HIS A 54 -22.74 -4.42 18.81
C HIS A 54 -22.01 -3.08 18.90
N ILE A 55 -22.70 -1.95 18.75
CA ILE A 55 -22.09 -0.63 18.88
C ILE A 55 -21.88 -0.30 20.36
N PRO A 56 -20.62 -0.08 20.82
CA PRO A 56 -20.34 0.21 22.22
C PRO A 56 -20.70 1.65 22.65
N PHE A 57 -21.10 2.52 21.73
CA PHE A 57 -21.35 3.94 21.96
C PHE A 57 -22.85 4.25 21.95
N GLU A 58 -23.45 4.50 23.11
CA GLU A 58 -24.89 4.80 23.26
C GLU A 58 -25.33 6.02 22.45
N ASN A 59 -24.51 7.06 22.37
CA ASN A 59 -24.81 8.26 21.60
C ASN A 59 -25.00 7.97 20.09
N ILE A 60 -24.17 7.08 19.55
CA ILE A 60 -24.26 6.66 18.12
C ILE A 60 -25.51 5.81 17.91
N LYS A 61 -25.82 4.94 18.85
CA LYS A 61 -27.01 4.10 18.84
C LYS A 61 -28.29 4.93 18.79
N LEU A 62 -28.39 5.95 19.63
CA LEU A 62 -29.52 6.88 19.66
C LEU A 62 -29.70 7.63 18.33
N ILE A 63 -28.61 8.08 17.73
CA ILE A 63 -28.64 8.75 16.43
C ILE A 63 -29.15 7.81 15.33
N ILE A 64 -28.63 6.59 15.30
CA ILE A 64 -29.01 5.60 14.28
C ILE A 64 -30.48 5.21 14.43
N THR A 65 -30.98 4.97 15.63
CA THR A 65 -32.38 4.59 15.89
C THR A 65 -33.37 5.73 15.65
N SER A 66 -32.94 6.97 15.68
CA SER A 66 -33.79 8.15 15.39
C SER A 66 -33.93 8.44 13.88
N LEU A 67 -33.11 7.82 13.03
CA LEU A 67 -33.13 8.01 11.59
C LEU A 67 -34.14 7.08 10.92
N GLU A 68 -34.92 7.63 9.99
CA GLU A 68 -35.70 6.82 9.05
C GLU A 68 -34.79 5.92 8.21
N GLU A 69 -35.21 4.72 7.90
CA GLU A 69 -34.44 3.70 7.18
C GLU A 69 -33.80 4.24 5.88
N ASN A 70 -34.55 5.00 5.10
CA ASN A 70 -34.06 5.60 3.86
C ASN A 70 -32.95 6.63 4.10
N ARG A 71 -33.07 7.45 5.13
CA ARG A 71 -32.05 8.45 5.50
C ARG A 71 -30.78 7.77 6.03
N PHE A 72 -30.95 6.71 6.79
CA PHE A 72 -29.82 5.93 7.28
C PHE A 72 -29.00 5.33 6.16
N ILE A 73 -29.64 4.72 5.14
CA ILE A 73 -28.97 4.16 3.96
C ILE A 73 -28.21 5.24 3.20
N ILE A 74 -28.80 6.42 3.00
CA ILE A 74 -28.14 7.52 2.29
C ILE A 74 -26.91 8.01 3.05
N ILE A 75 -27.04 8.25 4.35
CA ILE A 75 -25.93 8.75 5.19
C ILE A 75 -24.80 7.74 5.26
N SER A 76 -25.11 6.46 5.47
CA SER A 76 -24.10 5.39 5.53
C SER A 76 -23.39 5.20 4.18
N SER A 77 -24.11 5.35 3.05
CA SER A 77 -23.52 5.31 1.71
C SER A 77 -22.54 6.47 1.47
N ILE A 78 -22.92 7.69 1.86
CA ILE A 78 -22.06 8.88 1.74
C ILE A 78 -20.82 8.71 2.62
N LEU A 79 -20.98 8.19 3.83
CA LEU A 79 -19.88 7.94 4.75
C LEU A 79 -18.92 6.90 4.19
N LEU A 80 -19.43 5.76 3.68
CA LEU A 80 -18.63 4.74 3.03
C LEU A 80 -17.87 5.32 1.84
N PHE A 81 -18.54 6.06 0.96
CA PHE A 81 -17.90 6.71 -0.19
C PHE A 81 -16.77 7.63 0.26
N SER A 82 -17.01 8.44 1.30
CA SER A 82 -16.00 9.37 1.83
C SER A 82 -14.77 8.63 2.37
N VAL A 83 -14.97 7.52 3.09
CA VAL A 83 -13.88 6.68 3.60
C VAL A 83 -13.07 6.06 2.45
N PHE A 84 -13.75 5.53 1.42
CA PHE A 84 -13.07 4.98 0.24
C PHE A 84 -12.32 6.05 -0.55
N PHE A 85 -12.90 7.23 -0.67
CA PHE A 85 -12.25 8.36 -1.35
C PHE A 85 -10.97 8.78 -0.63
N LEU A 86 -11.05 9.00 0.69
CA LEU A 86 -9.88 9.31 1.52
C LEU A 86 -8.82 8.22 1.48
N LYS A 87 -9.21 6.96 1.61
CA LYS A 87 -8.33 5.80 1.48
C LYS A 87 -7.57 5.83 0.16
N ASN A 88 -8.26 6.03 -0.96
CA ASN A 88 -7.64 6.03 -2.28
C ASN A 88 -6.70 7.21 -2.50
N LEU A 89 -6.99 8.38 -1.92
CA LEU A 89 -6.06 9.52 -1.91
C LEU A 89 -4.77 9.18 -1.16
N ILE A 90 -4.90 8.59 0.02
CA ILE A 90 -3.75 8.17 0.85
C ILE A 90 -2.92 7.11 0.09
N LEU A 91 -3.56 6.11 -0.51
CA LEU A 91 -2.91 5.10 -1.33
C LEU A 91 -2.16 5.70 -2.50
N GLY A 92 -2.78 6.61 -3.24
CA GLY A 92 -2.14 7.31 -4.36
C GLY A 92 -0.87 8.04 -3.93
N PHE A 93 -0.90 8.69 -2.77
CA PHE A 93 0.26 9.35 -2.19
C PHE A 93 1.39 8.36 -1.86
N PHE A 94 1.08 7.24 -1.20
CA PHE A 94 2.07 6.21 -0.88
C PHE A 94 2.66 5.57 -2.15
N ILE A 95 1.85 5.24 -3.14
CA ILE A 95 2.29 4.66 -4.42
C ILE A 95 3.22 5.64 -5.16
N TYR A 96 2.91 6.93 -5.16
CA TYR A 96 3.79 7.94 -5.74
C TYR A 96 5.16 7.98 -5.08
N PHE A 97 5.23 7.97 -3.74
CA PHE A 97 6.49 7.92 -3.00
C PHE A 97 7.27 6.63 -3.26
N GLN A 98 6.58 5.50 -3.28
CA GLN A 98 7.17 4.20 -3.62
C GLN A 98 7.80 4.22 -5.01
N GLY A 99 7.08 4.72 -6.01
CA GLY A 99 7.59 4.86 -7.37
C GLY A 99 8.87 5.69 -7.45
N LYS A 100 8.91 6.81 -6.74
CA LYS A 100 10.10 7.67 -6.67
C LYS A 100 11.32 6.96 -6.07
N ILE A 101 11.12 6.16 -5.02
CA ILE A 101 12.20 5.38 -4.40
C ILE A 101 12.69 4.30 -5.35
N ILE A 102 11.79 3.57 -6.02
CA ILE A 102 12.12 2.50 -6.97
C ILE A 102 12.91 3.04 -8.17
N VAL A 103 12.47 4.15 -8.76
CA VAL A 103 13.17 4.78 -9.89
C VAL A 103 14.59 5.20 -9.49
N ASN A 104 14.76 5.79 -8.31
CA ASN A 104 16.08 6.16 -7.83
C ASN A 104 16.98 4.93 -7.57
N PHE A 105 16.41 3.85 -7.03
CA PHE A 105 17.12 2.60 -6.81
C PHE A 105 17.56 1.96 -8.13
N ASN A 106 16.68 1.88 -9.12
CA ASN A 106 17.00 1.36 -10.45
C ASN A 106 18.10 2.18 -11.12
N ARG A 107 18.07 3.50 -10.98
CA ARG A 107 19.11 4.37 -11.54
C ARG A 107 20.48 4.07 -10.93
N VAL A 108 20.57 3.93 -9.61
CA VAL A 108 21.83 3.62 -8.92
C VAL A 108 22.34 2.24 -9.32
N THR A 109 21.45 1.24 -9.34
CA THR A 109 21.81 -0.14 -9.70
C THR A 109 22.27 -0.25 -11.15
N ASN A 110 21.54 0.37 -12.08
CA ASN A 110 21.91 0.36 -13.50
C ASN A 110 23.24 1.06 -13.75
N SER A 111 23.48 2.19 -13.09
CA SER A 111 24.76 2.90 -13.18
C SER A 111 25.92 2.06 -12.63
N TYR A 112 25.71 1.35 -11.53
CA TYR A 112 26.71 0.44 -10.95
C TYR A 112 26.99 -0.73 -11.89
N LEU A 113 25.97 -1.40 -12.40
CA LEU A 113 26.12 -2.50 -13.35
C LEU A 113 26.82 -2.05 -14.63
N PHE A 114 26.42 -0.92 -15.18
CA PHE A 114 27.06 -0.34 -16.37
C PHE A 114 28.55 -0.07 -16.16
N ASN A 115 28.92 0.56 -15.04
CA ASN A 115 30.33 0.79 -14.70
C ASN A 115 31.10 -0.51 -14.45
N TYR A 116 30.46 -1.52 -13.86
CA TYR A 116 31.06 -2.82 -13.68
C TYR A 116 31.33 -3.50 -15.02
N TYR A 117 30.38 -3.49 -15.96
CA TYR A 117 30.57 -4.04 -17.29
C TYR A 117 31.67 -3.34 -18.07
N ILE A 118 31.69 -2.01 -18.10
CA ILE A 118 32.74 -1.25 -18.83
C ILE A 118 34.13 -1.51 -18.30
N ARG A 119 34.25 -1.70 -16.98
CA ARG A 119 35.57 -1.97 -16.35
C ARG A 119 35.95 -3.46 -16.35
N SER A 120 35.07 -4.35 -16.76
CA SER A 120 35.35 -5.78 -16.84
C SER A 120 36.30 -6.08 -18.01
N ASN A 121 37.26 -6.99 -17.78
CA ASN A 121 38.25 -7.38 -18.77
C ASN A 121 37.59 -8.02 -19.98
N TYR A 122 38.15 -7.86 -21.18
CA TYR A 122 37.66 -8.45 -22.45
C TYR A 122 37.34 -9.92 -22.35
N LEU A 123 38.13 -10.69 -21.59
CA LEU A 123 37.91 -12.11 -21.31
C LEU A 123 36.56 -12.41 -20.64
N PHE A 124 36.01 -11.48 -19.88
CA PHE A 124 34.70 -11.64 -19.28
C PHE A 124 33.58 -11.62 -20.34
N TYR A 125 33.73 -10.78 -21.38
CA TYR A 125 32.75 -10.70 -22.49
C TYR A 125 32.81 -11.92 -23.39
N VAL A 126 33.99 -12.50 -23.59
CA VAL A 126 34.17 -13.70 -24.42
C VAL A 126 33.63 -14.96 -23.76
N ASN A 127 33.74 -15.04 -22.41
CA ASN A 127 33.27 -16.22 -21.66
C ASN A 127 31.79 -16.12 -21.21
N SER A 128 31.20 -14.94 -21.13
CA SER A 128 29.78 -14.77 -20.92
C SER A 128 29.03 -14.77 -22.24
N LYS A 129 28.82 -15.99 -22.82
CA LYS A 129 27.93 -16.14 -23.97
C LYS A 129 26.51 -15.72 -23.54
N PRO A 130 25.87 -14.75 -24.23
CA PRO A 130 24.51 -14.32 -23.89
C PRO A 130 23.41 -15.26 -24.46
N SER A 131 23.75 -16.49 -24.80
CA SER A 131 22.80 -17.43 -25.40
C SER A 131 23.12 -18.87 -24.99
N GLU A 132 22.65 -19.21 -23.81
CA GLU A 132 22.17 -20.56 -23.45
C GLU A 132 21.28 -20.47 -22.23
#